data_1e27549cbc1a126294a06c1b7937bb55
#
_entry.id   1e27549cbc1a126294a06c1b7937bb55
#
_cell.length_a   1.000
_cell.length_b   1.000
_cell.length_c   1.000
_cell.angle_alpha   90.00
_cell.angle_beta   90.00
_cell.angle_gamma   90.00
#
_symmetry.space_group_name_H-M   'P 1'
#
loop_
_entity.id
_entity.type
_entity.pdbx_description
1 polymer ?
#
loop_
_entity_poly.entity_id
_entity_poly.type
_entity_poly.pdbx_seq_one_letter_code
_entity_poly.pdbx_strand_id
1 'polypeptide(L)'
;RSVRLCPIGRQSVVMAVAAPVPDLDDRATDCADRLREAGRALLASHIDADGITSAAIASTALARAGIDHEVVFEKQLDADSIAGIAAREFDVVLFTDFGSGQLDVIADHEERGDFVPVIADHHQPADRDTRFHLNPLLEGIDGASELSGAGASYLLARALEGPDGDNRDLAALAVVGAVGDMQDSDGGLVGANESIVADGVDAGVLEARTDLDLYGRQTRP
;
A
#
# COMPACT_ATOMS: atom_id res chain seq x y z
N ARG A 1 49.39 -23.38 -31.41
CA ARG A 1 48.67 -22.13 -31.05
C ARG A 1 47.37 -22.55 -30.42
N SER A 2 47.28 -22.42 -29.09
CA SER A 2 46.08 -22.76 -28.30
C SER A 2 45.19 -21.54 -28.18
N VAL A 3 43.95 -21.62 -28.68
CA VAL A 3 42.94 -20.56 -28.55
C VAL A 3 42.19 -20.83 -27.25
N ARG A 4 42.31 -19.93 -26.27
CA ARG A 4 41.47 -19.93 -25.07
C ARG A 4 40.15 -19.20 -25.38
N LEU A 5 39.04 -19.93 -25.34
CA LEU A 5 37.73 -19.35 -25.31
C LEU A 5 37.45 -18.73 -23.93
N CYS A 6 37.21 -17.44 -23.88
CA CYS A 6 36.65 -16.76 -22.70
C CYS A 6 35.19 -17.21 -22.51
N PRO A 7 34.76 -17.57 -21.29
CA PRO A 7 33.35 -17.81 -21.06
C PRO A 7 32.59 -16.49 -21.09
N ILE A 8 31.62 -16.39 -22.01
CA ILE A 8 30.63 -15.32 -22.04
C ILE A 8 29.76 -15.53 -20.81
N GLY A 9 29.93 -14.67 -19.80
CA GLY A 9 29.07 -14.64 -18.63
C GLY A 9 27.63 -14.37 -19.11
N ARG A 10 26.71 -15.28 -18.84
CA ARG A 10 25.26 -15.02 -18.92
C ARG A 10 24.95 -13.97 -17.87
N GLN A 11 24.80 -12.73 -18.26
CA GLN A 11 24.06 -11.76 -17.45
C GLN A 11 22.59 -12.20 -17.51
N SER A 12 22.11 -12.74 -16.39
CA SER A 12 20.68 -12.90 -16.17
C SER A 12 20.09 -11.49 -16.11
N VAL A 13 19.41 -11.07 -17.17
CA VAL A 13 18.55 -9.89 -17.10
C VAL A 13 17.37 -10.31 -16.25
N VAL A 14 17.40 -9.93 -14.97
CA VAL A 14 16.21 -9.97 -14.13
C VAL A 14 15.28 -8.92 -14.72
N MET A 15 14.27 -9.36 -15.47
CA MET A 15 13.18 -8.48 -15.90
C MET A 15 12.49 -8.04 -14.62
N ALA A 16 12.53 -6.75 -14.30
CA ALA A 16 11.72 -6.19 -13.24
C ALA A 16 10.25 -6.51 -13.57
N VAL A 17 9.53 -7.08 -12.62
CA VAL A 17 8.09 -7.31 -12.76
C VAL A 17 7.43 -5.93 -12.77
N ALA A 18 6.61 -5.66 -13.79
CA ALA A 18 5.96 -4.36 -13.92
C ALA A 18 5.07 -4.06 -12.71
N ALA A 19 4.99 -2.78 -12.34
CA ALA A 19 4.07 -2.33 -11.30
C ALA A 19 2.62 -2.67 -11.70
N PRO A 20 1.79 -3.18 -10.76
CA PRO A 20 0.41 -3.56 -11.06
C PRO A 20 -0.46 -2.36 -11.45
N VAL A 21 -0.14 -1.15 -10.95
CA VAL A 21 -0.81 0.11 -11.27
C VAL A 21 0.25 1.15 -11.63
N PRO A 22 0.65 1.25 -12.92
CA PRO A 22 1.76 2.10 -13.34
C PRO A 22 1.60 3.58 -12.99
N ASP A 23 0.37 4.10 -13.00
CA ASP A 23 0.09 5.52 -12.73
C ASP A 23 0.43 5.92 -11.28
N LEU A 24 0.51 4.95 -10.36
CA LEU A 24 0.84 5.16 -8.94
C LEU A 24 2.28 4.75 -8.58
N ASP A 25 3.07 4.22 -9.54
CA ASP A 25 4.40 3.64 -9.27
C ASP A 25 5.40 4.67 -8.74
N ASP A 26 5.44 5.86 -9.34
CA ASP A 26 6.33 6.94 -8.90
C ASP A 26 6.02 7.35 -7.44
N ARG A 27 4.75 7.47 -7.07
CA ARG A 27 4.33 7.81 -5.70
C ARG A 27 4.66 6.71 -4.71
N ALA A 28 4.41 5.45 -5.09
CA ALA A 28 4.74 4.30 -4.27
C ALA A 28 6.25 4.20 -4.04
N THR A 29 7.06 4.47 -5.07
CA THR A 29 8.51 4.48 -5.01
C THR A 29 9.03 5.59 -4.09
N ASP A 30 8.55 6.83 -4.23
CA ASP A 30 8.94 7.95 -3.36
C ASP A 30 8.62 7.66 -1.89
N CYS A 31 7.44 7.10 -1.59
CA CYS A 31 7.05 6.66 -0.25
C CYS A 31 7.98 5.54 0.29
N ALA A 32 8.26 4.53 -0.54
CA ALA A 32 9.13 3.41 -0.17
C ALA A 32 10.56 3.88 0.11
N ASP A 33 11.11 4.76 -0.71
CA ASP A 33 12.46 5.31 -0.52
C ASP A 33 12.56 6.11 0.77
N ARG A 34 11.54 6.92 1.10
CA ARG A 34 11.50 7.64 2.37
C ARG A 34 11.50 6.70 3.58
N LEU A 35 10.75 5.60 3.52
CA LEU A 35 10.72 4.59 4.58
C LEU A 35 12.07 3.87 4.72
N ARG A 36 12.73 3.52 3.62
CA ARG A 36 14.08 2.92 3.64
C ARG A 36 15.11 3.84 4.26
N GLU A 37 15.05 5.14 3.97
CA GLU A 37 15.96 6.15 4.54
C GLU A 37 15.78 6.30 6.06
N ALA A 38 14.57 6.09 6.58
CA ALA A 38 14.28 6.23 8.00
C ALA A 38 14.86 5.10 8.85
N GLY A 39 14.86 3.86 8.32
CA GLY A 39 15.26 2.66 9.04
C GLY A 39 14.34 2.27 10.22
N ARG A 40 13.50 3.18 10.70
CA ARG A 40 12.50 2.97 11.75
C ARG A 40 11.28 3.86 11.51
N ALA A 41 10.06 3.30 11.63
CA ALA A 41 8.81 4.03 11.42
C ALA A 41 7.74 3.67 12.45
N LEU A 42 6.80 4.59 12.69
CA LEU A 42 5.54 4.26 13.33
C LEU A 42 4.51 4.01 12.23
N LEU A 43 3.86 2.84 12.26
CA LEU A 43 2.73 2.50 11.40
C LEU A 43 1.43 2.77 12.15
N ALA A 44 0.67 3.74 11.69
CA ALA A 44 -0.66 4.06 12.19
C ALA A 44 -1.71 3.62 11.16
N SER A 45 -2.75 2.92 11.59
CA SER A 45 -3.80 2.40 10.70
C SER A 45 -5.18 2.44 11.31
N HIS A 46 -6.20 2.42 10.45
CA HIS A 46 -7.59 2.34 10.85
C HIS A 46 -7.96 0.95 11.42
N ILE A 47 -9.04 0.84 12.17
CA ILE A 47 -9.44 -0.38 12.91
C ILE A 47 -10.42 -1.29 12.17
N ASP A 48 -10.91 -0.90 11.00
CA ASP A 48 -11.83 -1.73 10.22
C ASP A 48 -11.12 -2.79 9.37
N ALA A 49 -11.85 -3.48 8.50
CA ALA A 49 -11.28 -4.58 7.73
C ALA A 49 -10.22 -4.11 6.73
N ASP A 50 -10.43 -2.94 6.08
CA ASP A 50 -9.46 -2.39 5.14
C ASP A 50 -8.22 -1.88 5.89
N GLY A 51 -8.39 -1.15 7.01
CA GLY A 51 -7.27 -0.67 7.83
C GLY A 51 -6.44 -1.81 8.45
N ILE A 52 -7.07 -2.86 8.96
CA ILE A 52 -6.34 -4.01 9.53
C ILE A 52 -5.55 -4.74 8.45
N THR A 53 -6.10 -4.95 7.25
CA THR A 53 -5.37 -5.58 6.15
C THR A 53 -4.28 -4.66 5.59
N SER A 54 -4.53 -3.35 5.50
CA SER A 54 -3.53 -2.33 5.18
C SER A 54 -2.33 -2.38 6.13
N ALA A 55 -2.59 -2.41 7.44
CA ALA A 55 -1.54 -2.54 8.44
C ALA A 55 -0.76 -3.86 8.32
N ALA A 56 -1.45 -4.97 8.08
CA ALA A 56 -0.82 -6.28 7.93
C ALA A 56 0.12 -6.33 6.71
N ILE A 57 -0.30 -5.75 5.58
CA ILE A 57 0.49 -5.62 4.36
C ILE A 57 1.72 -4.74 4.64
N ALA A 58 1.50 -3.51 5.13
CA ALA A 58 2.57 -2.56 5.38
C ALA A 58 3.59 -3.10 6.41
N SER A 59 3.12 -3.65 7.54
CA SER A 59 3.99 -4.23 8.57
C SER A 59 4.84 -5.38 8.03
N THR A 60 4.24 -6.27 7.21
CA THR A 60 4.98 -7.38 6.60
C THR A 60 6.05 -6.87 5.64
N ALA A 61 5.71 -5.89 4.79
CA ALA A 61 6.64 -5.31 3.84
C ALA A 61 7.79 -4.57 4.53
N LEU A 62 7.51 -3.77 5.57
CA LEU A 62 8.53 -3.10 6.38
C LEU A 62 9.49 -4.11 7.03
N ALA A 63 8.95 -5.18 7.64
CA ALA A 63 9.77 -6.23 8.23
C ALA A 63 10.68 -6.92 7.20
N ARG A 64 10.17 -7.23 6.00
CA ARG A 64 10.94 -7.83 4.90
C ARG A 64 12.01 -6.89 4.36
N ALA A 65 11.73 -5.59 4.37
CA ALA A 65 12.70 -4.55 3.99
C ALA A 65 13.74 -4.26 5.09
N GLY A 66 13.63 -4.88 6.28
CA GLY A 66 14.53 -4.65 7.41
C GLY A 66 14.32 -3.30 8.11
N ILE A 67 13.10 -2.73 7.99
CA ILE A 67 12.72 -1.47 8.62
C ILE A 67 12.04 -1.78 9.94
N ASP A 68 12.63 -1.34 11.06
CA ASP A 68 12.03 -1.48 12.38
C ASP A 68 10.76 -0.63 12.49
N HIS A 69 9.71 -1.17 13.07
CA HIS A 69 8.46 -0.42 13.21
C HIS A 69 7.64 -0.83 14.44
N GLU A 70 6.81 0.10 14.89
CA GLU A 70 5.72 -0.13 15.83
C GLU A 70 4.39 0.08 15.13
N VAL A 71 3.35 -0.63 15.56
CA VAL A 71 2.01 -0.52 14.98
C VAL A 71 1.05 0.04 16.01
N VAL A 72 0.24 1.02 15.60
CA VAL A 72 -0.87 1.55 16.38
C VAL A 72 -2.14 1.57 15.54
N PHE A 73 -3.26 1.37 16.19
CA PHE A 73 -4.57 1.42 15.55
C PHE A 73 -5.40 2.53 16.18
N GLU A 74 -6.01 3.35 15.32
CA GLU A 74 -6.89 4.44 15.74
C GLU A 74 -8.27 4.26 15.08
N LYS A 75 -9.32 4.48 15.86
CA LYS A 75 -10.69 4.43 15.34
C LYS A 75 -11.01 5.67 14.51
N GLN A 76 -10.47 6.80 14.91
CA GLN A 76 -10.58 8.09 14.22
C GLN A 76 -9.24 8.80 14.34
N LEU A 77 -8.81 9.42 13.27
CA LEU A 77 -7.57 10.18 13.24
C LEU A 77 -7.91 11.67 13.45
N ASP A 78 -8.27 12.04 14.67
CA ASP A 78 -8.49 13.42 15.04
C ASP A 78 -7.19 14.11 15.52
N ALA A 79 -7.25 15.40 15.84
CA ALA A 79 -6.08 16.18 16.26
C ALA A 79 -5.43 15.62 17.55
N ASP A 80 -6.22 15.07 18.47
CA ASP A 80 -5.68 14.50 19.71
C ASP A 80 -4.95 13.18 19.45
N SER A 81 -5.49 12.33 18.57
CA SER A 81 -4.84 11.10 18.10
C SER A 81 -3.53 11.39 17.38
N ILE A 82 -3.51 12.40 16.47
CA ILE A 82 -2.30 12.80 15.75
C ILE A 82 -1.24 13.35 16.73
N ALA A 83 -1.64 14.18 17.71
CA ALA A 83 -0.75 14.67 18.75
C ALA A 83 -0.18 13.50 19.61
N GLY A 84 -1.01 12.50 19.91
CA GLY A 84 -0.57 11.27 20.59
C GLY A 84 0.43 10.45 19.78
N ILE A 85 0.27 10.41 18.45
CA ILE A 85 1.22 9.79 17.51
C ILE A 85 2.54 10.57 17.50
N ALA A 86 2.49 11.89 17.39
CA ALA A 86 3.68 12.76 17.41
C ALA A 86 4.48 12.62 18.72
N ALA A 87 3.81 12.44 19.84
CA ALA A 87 4.44 12.25 21.15
C ALA A 87 5.22 10.93 21.29
N ARG A 88 5.15 10.01 20.31
CA ARG A 88 5.93 8.77 20.29
C ARG A 88 7.36 8.95 19.77
N GLU A 89 7.70 10.14 19.27
CA GLU A 89 9.06 10.53 18.87
C GLU A 89 9.64 9.61 17.78
N PHE A 90 8.85 9.36 16.72
CA PHE A 90 9.32 8.71 15.49
C PHE A 90 9.61 9.76 14.43
N ASP A 91 10.75 9.66 13.74
CA ASP A 91 11.10 10.57 12.64
C ASP A 91 10.17 10.41 11.43
N VAL A 92 9.58 9.22 11.24
CA VAL A 92 8.65 8.91 10.15
C VAL A 92 7.42 8.20 10.70
N VAL A 93 6.25 8.65 10.25
CA VAL A 93 4.96 8.00 10.53
C VAL A 93 4.32 7.58 9.20
N LEU A 94 4.09 6.28 9.06
CA LEU A 94 3.32 5.72 7.95
C LEU A 94 1.85 5.62 8.36
N PHE A 95 1.00 6.37 7.67
CA PHE A 95 -0.46 6.29 7.81
C PHE A 95 -1.02 5.38 6.72
N THR A 96 -1.83 4.39 7.07
CA THR A 96 -2.48 3.49 6.14
C THR A 96 -3.99 3.48 6.35
N ASP A 97 -4.75 3.56 5.24
CA ASP A 97 -6.21 3.59 5.23
C ASP A 97 -6.82 4.78 6.00
N PHE A 98 -6.07 5.83 6.15
CA PHE A 98 -6.46 7.15 6.61
C PHE A 98 -5.28 8.12 6.49
N GLY A 99 -5.50 9.40 6.81
CA GLY A 99 -4.48 10.44 6.78
C GLY A 99 -4.72 11.48 5.70
N SER A 100 -5.21 11.09 4.53
CA SER A 100 -5.52 12.03 3.44
C SER A 100 -6.55 13.09 3.86
N GLY A 101 -7.60 12.70 4.54
CA GLY A 101 -8.63 13.61 5.04
C GLY A 101 -8.18 14.51 6.19
N GLN A 102 -7.05 14.22 6.83
CA GLN A 102 -6.49 14.94 7.96
C GLN A 102 -5.18 15.66 7.63
N LEU A 103 -4.90 15.85 6.34
CA LEU A 103 -3.66 16.49 5.86
C LEU A 103 -3.42 17.88 6.45
N ASP A 104 -4.47 18.64 6.77
CA ASP A 104 -4.36 19.94 7.41
C ASP A 104 -3.65 19.85 8.77
N VAL A 105 -4.04 18.88 9.61
CA VAL A 105 -3.40 18.65 10.93
C VAL A 105 -2.05 17.96 10.78
N ILE A 106 -1.94 16.96 9.91
CA ILE A 106 -0.69 16.21 9.67
C ILE A 106 0.41 17.14 9.15
N ALA A 107 0.09 18.01 8.17
CA ALA A 107 1.05 18.96 7.62
C ALA A 107 1.53 19.99 8.66
N ASP A 108 0.67 20.39 9.61
CA ASP A 108 1.09 21.25 10.71
C ASP A 108 2.14 20.58 11.63
N HIS A 109 2.07 19.26 11.83
CA HIS A 109 3.08 18.47 12.55
C HIS A 109 4.36 18.33 11.72
N GLU A 110 4.25 18.08 10.40
CA GLU A 110 5.38 18.04 9.48
C GLU A 110 6.15 19.38 9.46
N GLU A 111 5.43 20.52 9.36
CA GLU A 111 6.03 21.86 9.36
C GLU A 111 6.76 22.20 10.68
N ARG A 112 6.29 21.67 11.81
CA ARG A 112 6.98 21.79 13.11
C ARG A 112 8.18 20.87 13.25
N GLY A 113 8.33 19.88 12.35
CA GLY A 113 9.39 18.89 12.39
C GLY A 113 9.14 17.79 13.43
N ASP A 114 7.89 17.56 13.81
CA ASP A 114 7.52 16.52 14.77
C ASP A 114 7.73 15.12 14.16
N PHE A 115 7.38 14.94 12.86
CA PHE A 115 7.63 13.75 12.07
C PHE A 115 7.49 14.06 10.57
N VAL A 116 7.99 13.17 9.72
CA VAL A 116 7.70 13.17 8.28
C VAL A 116 6.58 12.17 8.00
N PRO A 117 5.43 12.60 7.46
CA PRO A 117 4.36 11.68 7.11
C PRO A 117 4.66 10.93 5.82
N VAL A 118 4.30 9.66 5.79
CA VAL A 118 4.15 8.84 4.59
C VAL A 118 2.71 8.32 4.62
N ILE A 119 1.94 8.53 3.56
CA ILE A 119 0.51 8.20 3.54
C ILE A 119 0.23 7.23 2.41
N ALA A 120 -0.41 6.11 2.70
CA ALA A 120 -0.96 5.14 1.76
C ALA A 120 -2.47 4.99 2.05
N ASP A 121 -3.28 5.76 1.33
CA ASP A 121 -4.69 5.95 1.64
C ASP A 121 -5.51 6.12 0.35
N HIS A 122 -6.83 6.01 0.42
CA HIS A 122 -7.75 6.14 -0.71
C HIS A 122 -8.86 7.17 -0.47
N HIS A 123 -8.94 7.72 0.74
CA HIS A 123 -9.94 8.73 1.10
C HIS A 123 -9.66 10.08 0.44
N GLN A 124 -10.71 10.92 0.34
CA GLN A 124 -10.61 12.26 -0.22
C GLN A 124 -9.57 13.09 0.55
N PRO A 125 -8.51 13.59 -0.11
CA PRO A 125 -7.54 14.47 0.52
C PRO A 125 -8.15 15.79 0.97
N ALA A 126 -7.71 16.31 2.14
CA ALA A 126 -7.94 17.68 2.53
C ALA A 126 -7.17 18.66 1.62
N ASP A 127 -7.46 19.95 1.72
CA ASP A 127 -6.85 21.00 0.86
C ASP A 127 -5.43 21.38 1.34
N ARG A 128 -4.57 20.37 1.48
CA ARG A 128 -3.15 20.48 1.83
C ARG A 128 -2.38 19.36 1.14
N ASP A 129 -1.10 19.58 0.90
CA ASP A 129 -0.21 18.61 0.28
C ASP A 129 0.87 18.14 1.25
N THR A 130 1.32 16.90 1.08
CA THR A 130 2.57 16.37 1.61
C THR A 130 3.31 15.61 0.52
N ARG A 131 4.63 15.51 0.65
CA ARG A 131 5.46 14.94 -0.41
C ARG A 131 5.23 13.44 -0.62
N PHE A 132 5.10 12.70 0.48
CA PHE A 132 5.05 11.23 0.45
C PHE A 132 3.60 10.75 0.60
N HIS A 133 2.81 10.97 -0.46
CA HIS A 133 1.38 10.72 -0.46
C HIS A 133 1.00 9.82 -1.64
N LEU A 134 0.78 8.54 -1.34
CA LEU A 134 0.24 7.54 -2.25
C LEU A 134 -1.28 7.48 -2.08
N ASN A 135 -1.99 8.11 -3.02
CA ASN A 135 -3.45 8.14 -3.02
C ASN A 135 -3.97 8.12 -4.47
N PRO A 136 -4.91 7.22 -4.82
CA PRO A 136 -5.41 7.05 -6.18
C PRO A 136 -6.07 8.30 -6.75
N LEU A 137 -6.75 9.10 -5.92
CA LEU A 137 -7.44 10.31 -6.35
C LEU A 137 -6.48 11.36 -6.93
N LEU A 138 -5.21 11.34 -6.56
CA LEU A 138 -4.18 12.25 -7.08
C LEU A 138 -3.79 11.93 -8.53
N GLU A 139 -4.10 10.73 -9.01
CA GLU A 139 -3.88 10.26 -10.38
C GLU A 139 -5.20 10.00 -11.13
N GLY A 140 -6.33 10.45 -10.58
CA GLY A 140 -7.63 10.36 -11.22
C GLY A 140 -8.28 8.96 -11.17
N ILE A 141 -7.79 8.09 -10.29
CA ILE A 141 -8.36 6.77 -10.00
C ILE A 141 -9.35 6.93 -8.84
N ASP A 142 -10.54 6.34 -8.95
CA ASP A 142 -11.57 6.47 -7.93
C ASP A 142 -11.24 5.64 -6.67
N GLY A 143 -10.97 6.35 -5.56
CA GLY A 143 -10.69 5.73 -4.27
C GLY A 143 -11.87 4.97 -3.67
N ALA A 144 -13.11 5.30 -4.05
CA ALA A 144 -14.29 4.64 -3.48
C ALA A 144 -14.64 3.29 -4.15
N SER A 145 -14.09 3.00 -5.35
CA SER A 145 -14.48 1.83 -6.13
C SER A 145 -13.31 1.10 -6.82
N GLU A 146 -12.20 1.79 -7.09
CA GLU A 146 -11.12 1.24 -7.91
C GLU A 146 -9.86 0.87 -7.13
N LEU A 147 -9.61 1.48 -5.95
CA LEU A 147 -8.47 1.13 -5.09
C LEU A 147 -8.79 1.42 -3.62
N SER A 148 -8.68 0.40 -2.77
CA SER A 148 -8.83 0.50 -1.32
C SER A 148 -7.53 0.93 -0.62
N GLY A 149 -7.60 1.23 0.69
CA GLY A 149 -6.43 1.48 1.52
C GLY A 149 -5.45 0.29 1.56
N ALA A 150 -5.97 -0.94 1.60
CA ALA A 150 -5.16 -2.16 1.49
C ALA A 150 -4.52 -2.28 0.10
N GLY A 151 -5.23 -1.86 -0.95
CA GLY A 151 -4.67 -1.77 -2.29
C GLY A 151 -3.50 -0.77 -2.37
N ALA A 152 -3.67 0.45 -1.82
CA ALA A 152 -2.60 1.44 -1.73
C ALA A 152 -1.40 0.91 -0.91
N SER A 153 -1.67 0.26 0.23
CA SER A 153 -0.63 -0.39 1.05
C SER A 153 0.09 -1.52 0.30
N TYR A 154 -0.62 -2.26 -0.57
CA TYR A 154 -0.03 -3.27 -1.43
C TYR A 154 0.94 -2.67 -2.47
N LEU A 155 0.55 -1.57 -3.12
CA LEU A 155 1.44 -0.87 -4.06
C LEU A 155 2.71 -0.37 -3.35
N LEU A 156 2.58 0.17 -2.14
CA LEU A 156 3.73 0.51 -1.30
C LEU A 156 4.60 -0.70 -0.98
N ALA A 157 3.98 -1.85 -0.64
CA ALA A 157 4.69 -3.09 -0.36
C ALA A 157 5.46 -3.61 -1.59
N ARG A 158 4.89 -3.48 -2.80
CA ARG A 158 5.56 -3.80 -4.07
C ARG A 158 6.77 -2.90 -4.28
N ALA A 159 6.63 -1.60 -4.04
CA ALA A 159 7.73 -0.64 -4.13
C ALA A 159 8.81 -0.87 -3.06
N LEU A 160 8.48 -1.46 -1.90
CA LEU A 160 9.42 -1.84 -0.84
C LEU A 160 10.17 -3.16 -1.11
N GLU A 161 9.91 -3.86 -2.20
CA GLU A 161 10.64 -5.09 -2.54
C GLU A 161 12.14 -4.82 -2.69
N GLY A 162 12.95 -5.70 -2.09
CA GLY A 162 14.38 -5.73 -2.34
C GLY A 162 14.70 -6.58 -3.59
N PRO A 163 15.97 -6.67 -3.98
CA PRO A 163 16.39 -7.40 -5.19
C PRO A 163 15.98 -8.88 -5.20
N ASP A 164 15.83 -9.49 -4.04
CA ASP A 164 15.45 -10.90 -3.86
C ASP A 164 14.06 -11.02 -3.19
N GLY A 165 13.34 -9.90 -3.02
CA GLY A 165 12.03 -9.86 -2.39
C GLY A 165 10.90 -10.10 -3.38
N ASP A 166 9.80 -10.67 -2.89
CA ASP A 166 8.54 -10.79 -3.63
C ASP A 166 7.40 -10.61 -2.62
N ASN A 167 6.71 -9.47 -2.72
CA ASN A 167 5.57 -9.11 -1.86
C ASN A 167 4.22 -9.42 -2.53
N ARG A 168 4.20 -10.09 -3.68
CA ARG A 168 2.97 -10.42 -4.40
C ARG A 168 2.06 -11.38 -3.62
N ASP A 169 2.61 -12.12 -2.66
CA ASP A 169 1.82 -12.95 -1.74
C ASP A 169 0.86 -12.12 -0.86
N LEU A 170 1.12 -10.82 -0.70
CA LEU A 170 0.27 -9.89 0.04
C LEU A 170 -0.98 -9.45 -0.76
N ALA A 171 -1.06 -9.74 -2.06
CA ALA A 171 -2.22 -9.43 -2.88
C ALA A 171 -3.52 -10.01 -2.31
N ALA A 172 -3.45 -11.18 -1.65
CA ALA A 172 -4.63 -11.79 -1.01
C ALA A 172 -5.20 -10.89 0.11
N LEU A 173 -4.35 -10.22 0.89
CA LEU A 173 -4.79 -9.27 1.92
C LEU A 173 -5.38 -8.00 1.29
N ALA A 174 -4.81 -7.51 0.20
CA ALA A 174 -5.34 -6.35 -0.52
C ALA A 174 -6.77 -6.62 -1.05
N VAL A 175 -7.00 -7.83 -1.59
CA VAL A 175 -8.34 -8.26 -2.02
C VAL A 175 -9.32 -8.31 -0.83
N VAL A 176 -8.89 -8.84 0.31
CA VAL A 176 -9.73 -8.90 1.53
C VAL A 176 -10.08 -7.49 2.00
N GLY A 177 -9.15 -6.53 1.98
CA GLY A 177 -9.39 -5.14 2.34
C GLY A 177 -10.41 -4.49 1.40
N ALA A 178 -10.19 -4.59 0.10
CA ALA A 178 -11.11 -4.04 -0.91
C ALA A 178 -12.54 -4.59 -0.80
N VAL A 179 -12.70 -5.89 -0.52
CA VAL A 179 -14.01 -6.49 -0.25
C VAL A 179 -14.57 -6.00 1.10
N GLY A 180 -13.73 -5.84 2.11
CA GLY A 180 -14.11 -5.30 3.42
C GLY A 180 -14.61 -3.86 3.35
N ASP A 181 -14.05 -3.07 2.44
CA ASP A 181 -14.47 -1.70 2.09
C ASP A 181 -15.62 -1.65 1.07
N MET A 182 -16.24 -2.80 0.79
CA MET A 182 -17.40 -2.97 -0.11
C MET A 182 -17.15 -2.52 -1.56
N GLN A 183 -15.90 -2.52 -2.03
CA GLN A 183 -15.55 -2.15 -3.41
C GLN A 183 -15.88 -3.24 -4.45
N ASP A 184 -16.40 -4.41 -4.01
CA ASP A 184 -16.89 -5.50 -4.87
C ASP A 184 -18.38 -5.37 -5.28
N SER A 185 -19.00 -4.18 -5.08
CA SER A 185 -20.46 -4.01 -5.08
C SER A 185 -21.13 -4.28 -6.43
N ASP A 186 -20.45 -4.13 -7.56
CA ASP A 186 -21.02 -4.23 -8.90
C ASP A 186 -20.66 -5.53 -9.67
N GLY A 187 -20.38 -6.61 -8.91
CA GLY A 187 -20.17 -7.93 -9.50
C GLY A 187 -18.68 -8.33 -9.58
N GLY A 188 -17.82 -7.62 -8.91
CA GLY A 188 -16.38 -7.90 -8.78
C GLY A 188 -15.58 -6.66 -8.48
N LEU A 189 -14.30 -6.84 -8.23
CA LEU A 189 -13.34 -5.75 -8.10
C LEU A 189 -13.02 -5.18 -9.49
N VAL A 190 -12.85 -3.86 -9.57
CA VAL A 190 -12.59 -3.14 -10.83
C VAL A 190 -11.35 -2.26 -10.72
N GLY A 191 -10.89 -1.72 -11.85
CA GLY A 191 -9.80 -0.74 -11.90
C GLY A 191 -8.49 -1.27 -11.34
N ALA A 192 -7.88 -0.51 -10.44
CA ALA A 192 -6.61 -0.85 -9.82
C ALA A 192 -6.72 -2.10 -8.91
N ASN A 193 -7.87 -2.32 -8.25
CA ASN A 193 -8.10 -3.55 -7.49
C ASN A 193 -8.08 -4.80 -8.39
N GLU A 194 -8.66 -4.73 -9.60
CA GLU A 194 -8.59 -5.84 -10.57
C GLU A 194 -7.15 -6.11 -11.01
N SER A 195 -6.35 -5.07 -11.19
CA SER A 195 -4.93 -5.19 -11.51
C SER A 195 -4.14 -5.89 -10.39
N ILE A 196 -4.48 -5.64 -9.12
CA ILE A 196 -3.89 -6.33 -7.96
C ILE A 196 -4.31 -7.81 -7.94
N VAL A 197 -5.56 -8.12 -8.25
CA VAL A 197 -6.01 -9.52 -8.42
C VAL A 197 -5.20 -10.23 -9.50
N ALA A 198 -5.00 -9.58 -10.65
CA ALA A 198 -4.22 -10.14 -11.75
C ALA A 198 -2.75 -10.40 -11.33
N ASP A 199 -2.12 -9.46 -10.62
CA ASP A 199 -0.76 -9.62 -10.10
C ASP A 199 -0.63 -10.80 -9.13
N GLY A 200 -1.63 -10.98 -8.24
CA GLY A 200 -1.70 -12.13 -7.33
C GLY A 200 -1.95 -13.47 -8.04
N VAL A 201 -2.72 -13.47 -9.12
CA VAL A 201 -2.94 -14.65 -9.97
C VAL A 201 -1.65 -15.01 -10.71
N ASP A 202 -0.96 -14.05 -11.29
CA ASP A 202 0.31 -14.25 -11.98
C ASP A 202 1.42 -14.77 -11.03
N ALA A 203 1.35 -14.35 -9.77
CA ALA A 203 2.21 -14.88 -8.72
C ALA A 203 1.80 -16.28 -8.20
N GLY A 204 0.63 -16.78 -8.59
CA GLY A 204 0.10 -18.07 -8.16
C GLY A 204 -0.40 -18.09 -6.69
N VAL A 205 -0.67 -16.92 -6.10
CA VAL A 205 -1.19 -16.78 -4.72
C VAL A 205 -2.70 -16.59 -4.68
N LEU A 206 -3.29 -16.22 -5.82
CA LEU A 206 -4.73 -16.09 -6.01
C LEU A 206 -5.20 -16.98 -7.15
N GLU A 207 -6.47 -17.38 -7.10
CA GLU A 207 -7.18 -18.01 -8.20
C GLU A 207 -8.45 -17.20 -8.46
N ALA A 208 -8.55 -16.56 -9.63
CA ALA A 208 -9.73 -15.83 -10.06
C ALA A 208 -10.59 -16.71 -10.99
N ARG A 209 -11.89 -16.79 -10.72
CA ARG A 209 -12.85 -17.51 -11.56
C ARG A 209 -14.09 -16.65 -11.78
N THR A 210 -14.57 -16.63 -13.01
CA THR A 210 -15.90 -16.09 -13.33
C THR A 210 -16.87 -17.23 -13.37
N ASP A 211 -17.88 -17.19 -12.50
CA ASP A 211 -18.95 -18.21 -12.44
C ASP A 211 -20.33 -17.54 -12.39
N LEU A 212 -21.37 -18.34 -12.59
CA LEU A 212 -22.75 -17.86 -12.46
C LEU A 212 -23.07 -17.64 -10.97
N ASP A 213 -23.48 -16.44 -10.61
CA ASP A 213 -24.08 -16.16 -9.29
C ASP A 213 -25.51 -16.73 -9.24
N LEU A 214 -25.64 -18.02 -8.89
CA LEU A 214 -26.91 -18.73 -8.87
C LEU A 214 -27.84 -18.27 -7.74
N TYR A 215 -27.28 -17.59 -6.72
CA TYR A 215 -28.06 -17.25 -5.52
C TYR A 215 -28.40 -15.77 -5.43
N GLY A 216 -27.73 -14.90 -6.18
CA GLY A 216 -27.89 -13.46 -6.10
C GLY A 216 -27.61 -12.89 -4.69
N ARG A 217 -27.35 -11.61 -4.60
CA ARG A 217 -27.10 -10.95 -3.30
C ARG A 217 -28.26 -11.00 -2.32
N GLN A 218 -29.48 -11.12 -2.84
CA GLN A 218 -30.72 -11.12 -2.04
C GLN A 218 -30.98 -12.44 -1.31
N THR A 219 -30.25 -13.51 -1.64
CA THR A 219 -30.44 -14.84 -1.07
C THR A 219 -29.33 -15.26 -0.11
N ARG A 220 -28.38 -14.37 0.18
CA ARG A 220 -27.39 -14.58 1.25
C ARG A 220 -28.08 -14.43 2.60
N PRO A 221 -27.99 -15.45 3.49
CA PRO A 221 -28.55 -15.36 4.83
C PRO A 221 -27.87 -14.29 5.67
#